data_2f16447cb16ee30f0a6fa61a7615cb37
#
_entry.id   2f16447cb16ee30f0a6fa61a7615cb37
#
_cell.length_a   1.000
_cell.length_b   1.000
_cell.length_c   1.000
_cell.angle_alpha   90.00
_cell.angle_beta   90.00
_cell.angle_gamma   90.00
#
_symmetry.space_group_name_H-M   'P 1'
#
loop_
_entity.id
_entity.type
_entity.pdbx_description
1 polymer ?
#
loop_
_entity_poly.entity_id
_entity_poly.type
_entity_poly.pdbx_seq_one_letter_code
_entity_poly.pdbx_strand_id
1 'polypeptide(L)'
;MEIVYASLTPRPGEGVRPGDEVEVVDVLWAHCRPADGLQHVSAQSESGRLDLLLYFLTPNSPGTPRALELAHALITRTHRISPWLNRRYLAQEPLTTHEGINSC
;
A
#
# COMPACT_ATOMS: atom_id res chain seq x y z
N MET A 1 5.87 -7.23 -14.27
CA MET A 1 5.67 -6.77 -12.88
C MET A 1 5.04 -5.39 -12.88
N GLU A 2 4.06 -5.19 -12.03
CA GLU A 2 3.39 -3.91 -11.95
C GLU A 2 3.70 -3.22 -10.63
N ILE A 3 3.81 -1.90 -10.68
CA ILE A 3 4.13 -1.09 -9.50
C ILE A 3 2.94 -0.20 -9.19
N VAL A 4 2.49 -0.25 -7.94
CA VAL A 4 1.39 0.59 -7.47
C VAL A 4 1.95 1.60 -6.46
N TYR A 5 1.62 2.84 -6.67
CA TYR A 5 1.95 3.91 -5.74
C TYR A 5 0.76 4.19 -4.83
N ALA A 6 1.02 4.27 -3.55
CA ALA A 6 0.00 4.58 -2.56
C ALA A 6 0.56 5.57 -1.56
N SER A 7 -0.32 6.33 -0.94
CA SER A 7 0.10 7.31 0.05
C SER A 7 -0.83 7.20 1.25
N LEU A 8 -0.23 7.15 2.45
CA LEU A 8 -0.99 7.07 3.69
C LEU A 8 -0.91 8.41 4.40
N THR A 9 -2.07 8.92 4.79
CA THR A 9 -2.17 10.19 5.49
C THR A 9 -2.35 9.93 6.97
N PRO A 10 -1.49 10.49 7.83
CA PRO A 10 -1.65 10.33 9.27
C PRO A 10 -2.97 10.95 9.73
N ARG A 11 -3.54 10.37 10.76
CA ARG A 11 -4.70 10.98 11.40
C ARG A 11 -4.30 12.31 12.04
N PRO A 12 -5.25 13.24 12.18
CA PRO A 12 -4.96 14.52 12.82
C PRO A 12 -4.30 14.32 14.18
N GLY A 13 -3.20 15.04 14.42
CA GLY A 13 -2.47 14.96 15.66
C GLY A 13 -1.43 13.85 15.75
N GLU A 14 -1.41 12.93 14.78
CA GLU A 14 -0.48 11.78 14.83
C GLU A 14 0.86 12.08 14.19
N GLY A 15 0.84 12.55 12.95
CA GLY A 15 2.07 12.76 12.19
C GLY A 15 2.79 11.45 11.83
N VAL A 16 3.76 11.55 10.95
CA VAL A 16 4.65 10.43 10.64
C VAL A 16 5.78 10.43 11.66
N ARG A 17 6.08 9.27 12.24
CA ARG A 17 7.12 9.14 13.25
C ARG A 17 8.30 8.36 12.72
N PRO A 18 9.50 8.57 13.28
CA PRO A 18 10.65 7.75 12.91
C PRO A 18 10.33 6.26 13.08
N GLY A 19 10.69 5.46 12.09
CA GLY A 19 10.43 4.03 12.13
C GLY A 19 9.13 3.62 11.48
N ASP A 20 8.24 4.55 11.15
CA ASP A 20 6.98 4.21 10.51
C ASP A 20 7.19 3.52 9.15
N GLU A 21 8.25 3.91 8.45
CA GLU A 21 8.56 3.27 7.15
C GLU A 21 8.81 1.78 7.30
N VAL A 22 9.52 1.40 8.35
CA VAL A 22 9.80 -0.02 8.60
C VAL A 22 8.55 -0.73 9.09
N GLU A 23 7.83 -0.10 10.00
CA GLU A 23 6.66 -0.70 10.63
C GLU A 23 5.57 -0.98 9.59
N VAL A 24 5.31 -0.05 8.68
CA VAL A 24 4.26 -0.24 7.70
C VAL A 24 4.59 -1.39 6.75
N VAL A 25 5.86 -1.52 6.37
CA VAL A 25 6.29 -2.63 5.53
C VAL A 25 6.04 -3.95 6.23
N ASP A 26 6.44 -4.05 7.50
CA ASP A 26 6.23 -5.26 8.28
C ASP A 26 4.76 -5.61 8.43
N VAL A 27 3.94 -4.61 8.69
CA VAL A 27 2.50 -4.82 8.88
C VAL A 27 1.85 -5.27 7.57
N LEU A 28 2.25 -4.69 6.45
CA LEU A 28 1.72 -5.10 5.16
C LEU A 28 2.09 -6.55 4.84
N TRP A 29 3.35 -6.93 5.07
CA TRP A 29 3.76 -8.31 4.87
C TRP A 29 3.03 -9.27 5.79
N ALA A 30 2.76 -8.86 7.03
CA ALA A 30 2.06 -9.69 7.99
C ALA A 30 0.63 -10.02 7.54
N HIS A 31 0.02 -9.16 6.75
CA HIS A 31 -1.35 -9.35 6.27
C HIS A 31 -1.42 -9.73 4.80
N CYS A 32 -0.27 -9.93 4.19
CA CYS A 32 -0.18 -10.33 2.79
C CYS A 32 -0.52 -11.81 2.64
N ARG A 33 -1.20 -12.16 1.55
CA ARG A 33 -1.53 -13.54 1.20
C ARG A 33 -0.79 -13.93 -0.07
N PRO A 34 -0.48 -15.21 -0.26
CA PRO A 34 0.18 -15.63 -1.50
C PRO A 34 -0.59 -15.21 -2.75
N ALA A 35 -1.92 -15.23 -2.69
CA ALA A 35 -2.75 -14.85 -3.84
C ALA A 35 -2.63 -13.36 -4.18
N ASP A 36 -2.12 -12.54 -3.28
CA ASP A 36 -1.95 -11.11 -3.55
C ASP A 36 -0.87 -10.84 -4.60
N GLY A 37 0.09 -11.73 -4.73
CA GLY A 37 1.15 -11.57 -5.71
C GLY A 37 2.16 -10.50 -5.39
N LEU A 38 2.22 -10.07 -4.13
CA LEU A 38 3.15 -9.02 -3.72
C LEU A 38 4.58 -9.55 -3.73
N GLN A 39 5.47 -8.84 -4.42
CA GLN A 39 6.87 -9.23 -4.53
C GLN A 39 7.78 -8.34 -3.67
N HIS A 40 7.42 -7.09 -3.54
CA HIS A 40 8.24 -6.15 -2.78
C HIS A 40 7.39 -4.95 -2.39
N VAL A 41 7.70 -4.36 -1.26
CA VAL A 41 7.08 -3.11 -0.83
C VAL A 41 8.15 -2.24 -0.19
N SER A 42 8.12 -0.96 -0.50
CA SER A 42 9.00 0.01 0.14
C SER A 42 8.17 1.19 0.62
N ALA A 43 8.67 1.87 1.63
CA ALA A 43 8.00 3.00 2.22
C ALA A 43 8.98 4.14 2.44
N GLN A 44 8.49 5.36 2.31
CA GLN A 44 9.30 6.56 2.47
C GLN A 44 8.45 7.67 3.05
N SER A 45 8.98 8.36 4.06
CA SER A 45 8.32 9.54 4.61
C SER A 45 8.52 10.71 3.66
N GLU A 46 7.44 11.42 3.38
CA GLU A 46 7.49 12.53 2.44
C GLU A 46 6.45 13.57 2.83
N SER A 47 6.92 14.78 3.17
CA SER A 47 6.04 15.93 3.40
C SER A 47 4.83 15.62 4.31
N GLY A 48 5.07 14.95 5.41
CA GLY A 48 4.01 14.67 6.38
C GLY A 48 3.10 13.52 6.00
N ARG A 49 3.48 12.71 5.04
CA ARG A 49 2.73 11.52 4.65
C ARG A 49 3.69 10.35 4.47
N LEU A 50 3.15 9.16 4.35
CA LEU A 50 3.93 7.94 4.17
C LEU A 50 3.63 7.39 2.79
N ASP A 51 4.61 7.44 1.90
CA ASP A 51 4.46 6.97 0.54
C ASP A 51 4.89 5.50 0.44
N LEU A 52 4.11 4.72 -0.31
CA LEU A 52 4.35 3.30 -0.50
C LEU A 52 4.52 3.00 -1.98
N LEU A 53 5.46 2.11 -2.28
CA LEU A 53 5.57 1.49 -3.59
C LEU A 53 5.41 0.00 -3.40
N LEU A 54 4.41 -0.57 -4.07
CA LEU A 54 4.11 -1.99 -3.99
C LEU A 54 4.34 -2.62 -5.36
N TYR A 55 5.11 -3.70 -5.37
CA TYR A 55 5.47 -4.39 -6.60
C TYR A 55 4.73 -5.72 -6.64
N PHE A 56 3.92 -5.91 -7.69
CA PHE A 56 3.10 -7.11 -7.84
C PHE A 56 3.47 -7.89 -9.07
N LEU A 57 3.51 -9.19 -8.93
CA LEU A 57 3.60 -10.08 -10.06
C LEU A 57 2.19 -10.54 -10.39
N THR A 58 1.64 -10.03 -11.48
CA THR A 58 0.27 -10.35 -11.86
C THR A 58 0.26 -11.22 -13.10
N PRO A 59 -0.53 -12.29 -13.11
CA PRO A 59 -0.67 -13.11 -14.33
C PRO A 59 -1.31 -12.29 -15.43
N ASN A 60 -0.88 -12.55 -16.64
CA ASN A 60 -1.41 -11.86 -17.80
C ASN A 60 -2.59 -12.64 -18.39
N SER A 61 -3.56 -12.95 -17.55
CA SER A 61 -4.71 -13.77 -17.91
C SER A 61 -6.00 -13.00 -17.72
N PRO A 62 -6.99 -13.20 -18.59
CA PRO A 62 -8.30 -12.58 -18.42
C PRO A 62 -8.93 -13.02 -17.09
N GLY A 63 -9.61 -12.11 -16.43
CA GLY A 63 -10.31 -12.41 -15.18
C GLY A 63 -9.46 -12.38 -13.94
N THR A 64 -8.14 -12.15 -14.04
CA THR A 64 -7.32 -12.01 -12.88
C THR A 64 -7.37 -10.57 -12.37
N PRO A 65 -7.31 -10.37 -11.04
CA PRO A 65 -7.30 -9.02 -10.49
C PRO A 65 -6.07 -8.24 -10.96
N ARG A 66 -6.26 -6.95 -11.17
CA ARG A 66 -5.16 -6.07 -11.49
C ARG A 66 -4.37 -5.70 -10.25
N ALA A 67 -3.12 -5.26 -10.45
CA ALA A 67 -2.27 -4.86 -9.34
C ALA A 67 -2.93 -3.78 -8.48
N LEU A 68 -3.63 -2.85 -9.11
CA LEU A 68 -4.31 -1.78 -8.39
C LEU A 68 -5.37 -2.34 -7.44
N GLU A 69 -6.14 -3.31 -7.90
CA GLU A 69 -7.16 -3.97 -7.07
C GLU A 69 -6.52 -4.77 -5.95
N LEU A 70 -5.43 -5.45 -6.23
CA LEU A 70 -4.70 -6.23 -5.23
C LEU A 70 -4.12 -5.31 -4.15
N ALA A 71 -3.53 -4.20 -4.56
CA ALA A 71 -2.96 -3.24 -3.62
C ALA A 71 -4.05 -2.63 -2.74
N HIS A 72 -5.17 -2.25 -3.35
CA HIS A 72 -6.28 -1.67 -2.59
C HIS A 72 -6.81 -2.67 -1.57
N ALA A 73 -6.99 -3.92 -1.98
CA ALA A 73 -7.51 -4.96 -1.09
C ALA A 73 -6.53 -5.21 0.07
N LEU A 74 -5.23 -5.27 -0.22
CA LEU A 74 -4.22 -5.50 0.80
C LEU A 74 -4.17 -4.36 1.81
N ILE A 75 -4.11 -3.13 1.33
CA ILE A 75 -4.01 -1.97 2.22
C ILE A 75 -5.29 -1.82 3.05
N THR A 76 -6.44 -1.98 2.42
CA THR A 76 -7.73 -1.89 3.12
C THR A 76 -7.85 -2.96 4.20
N ARG A 77 -7.48 -4.20 3.88
CA ARG A 77 -7.51 -5.29 4.85
C ARG A 77 -6.56 -5.03 6.01
N THR A 78 -5.35 -4.57 5.68
CA THR A 78 -4.35 -4.27 6.70
C THR A 78 -4.81 -3.14 7.61
N HIS A 79 -5.36 -2.09 7.02
CA HIS A 79 -5.85 -0.95 7.78
C HIS A 79 -6.97 -1.36 8.73
N ARG A 80 -7.86 -2.24 8.27
CA ARG A 80 -8.99 -2.67 9.08
C ARG A 80 -8.57 -3.56 10.23
N ILE A 81 -7.55 -4.42 10.02
CA ILE A 81 -7.19 -5.45 11.00
C ILE A 81 -6.05 -5.01 11.92
N SER A 82 -5.10 -4.24 11.41
CA SER A 82 -3.95 -3.80 12.20
C SER A 82 -4.30 -2.62 13.09
N PRO A 83 -4.25 -2.80 14.43
CA PRO A 83 -4.51 -1.66 15.33
C PRO A 83 -3.51 -0.53 15.12
N TRP A 84 -2.25 -0.85 14.85
CA TRP A 84 -1.23 0.17 14.64
C TRP A 84 -1.57 1.06 13.45
N LEU A 85 -1.88 0.45 12.31
CA LEU A 85 -2.17 1.21 11.10
C LEU A 85 -3.49 1.97 11.23
N ASN A 86 -4.48 1.34 11.81
CA ASN A 86 -5.80 1.95 11.98
C ASN A 86 -5.76 3.18 12.86
N ARG A 87 -5.00 3.13 13.94
CA ARG A 87 -4.91 4.24 14.90
C ARG A 87 -4.09 5.40 14.39
N ARG A 88 -3.11 5.12 13.55
CA ARG A 88 -2.13 6.11 13.14
C ARG A 88 -2.45 6.77 11.81
N TYR A 89 -3.12 6.07 10.92
CA TYR A 89 -3.33 6.54 9.55
C TYR A 89 -4.79 6.42 9.14
N LEU A 90 -5.20 7.33 8.26
CA LEU A 90 -6.55 7.29 7.70
C LEU A 90 -6.66 6.16 6.68
N ALA A 91 -7.91 5.79 6.35
CA ALA A 91 -8.16 4.78 5.34
C ALA A 91 -7.60 5.25 3.99
N GLN A 92 -7.13 4.29 3.20
CA GLN A 92 -6.49 4.58 1.94
C GLN A 92 -7.45 5.17 0.93
N GLU A 93 -7.02 6.25 0.28
CA GLU A 93 -7.74 6.84 -0.84
C GLU A 93 -7.54 6.00 -2.10
N PRO A 94 -8.29 6.27 -3.17
CA PRO A 94 -8.08 5.55 -4.43
C PRO A 94 -6.63 5.61 -4.88
N LEU A 95 -6.15 4.49 -5.42
CA LEU A 95 -4.75 4.32 -5.78
C LEU A 95 -4.52 4.57 -7.25
N THR A 96 -3.26 4.84 -7.61
CA THR A 96 -2.85 4.96 -8.99
C THR A 96 -1.71 4.00 -9.27
N THR A 97 -1.62 3.52 -10.51
CA THR A 97 -0.48 2.71 -10.94
C THR A 97 0.58 3.61 -11.56
N HIS A 98 1.82 3.16 -11.46
CA HIS A 98 2.93 3.90 -12.04
C HIS A 98 2.84 3.95 -13.55
N GLU A 99 2.40 2.86 -14.17
CA GLU A 99 2.24 2.81 -15.63
C GLU A 99 1.08 3.65 -16.10
N GLY A 100 0.01 3.72 -15.32
CA GLY A 100 -1.17 4.47 -15.70
C GLY A 100 -0.95 5.96 -15.78
N ILE A 101 0.07 6.46 -15.10
CA ILE A 101 0.37 7.88 -15.10
C ILE A 101 0.69 8.39 -16.49
N ASN A 102 1.40 7.59 -17.26
CA ASN A 102 1.89 8.00 -18.57
C ASN A 102 0.81 8.03 -19.63
N SER A 103 -0.32 7.40 -19.37
CA SER A 103 -1.39 7.32 -20.36
C SER A 103 -2.39 8.45 -20.22
N CYS A 104 -2.22 9.31 -19.28
CA CYS A 104 -3.12 10.43 -19.06
C CYS A 104 -2.85 11.60 -19.96
#